data_d3dfd6ebbd200e17984e7bf70b1ceb76
#
_entry.id   d3dfd6ebbd200e17984e7bf70b1ceb76
#
_cell.length_a   1.000
_cell.length_b   1.000
_cell.length_c   1.000
_cell.angle_alpha   90.00
_cell.angle_beta   90.00
_cell.angle_gamma   90.00
#
_symmetry.space_group_name_H-M   'P 1'
#
loop_
_entity.id
_entity.type
_entity.pdbx_description
1 polymer ?
#
loop_
_entity_poly.entity_id
_entity_poly.type
_entity_poly.pdbx_seq_one_letter_code
_entity_poly.pdbx_strand_id
1 'polypeptide(L)'
;MLKPRQLPLCTVLIILGTLLLTGLSFPAKGQSPFPLYSVRQRFGVNVAPAFKGIPDFPGRLSDFAGVTELGFGWYSDWTVRESPEEPNGIEFAQLLNTRNWPPNWAYLERAIQANPGALWIIGNEPETRGQGEHTPEEYAQRYYEAYHFIKGTDPSAQIAIGGVVMPTPLRLKWIELCMDYYQQTYGEPMSIDVWNIHMQILQEKRGDWGCGIPFGLTEDEGRLYEIIDNCNVEAFKTLIQEFCTWLYERGERNKPVIISEYGVLMPSSYLPQGDQSVLDFMQGTFDYLLSARDPLLGYPADQGRLVQRWLWFSLNFPFYENTPGGFNGALYDWRHPDRLTIFGEFYKNYLQSHIPVKTITPVEVWYLPQLYQSYQYIQPSPSPSPLPKETPTRNSP
;
A
#
# COMPACT_ATOMS: atom_id res chain seq x y z
N MET A 1 -7.14 -75.70 56.60
CA MET A 1 -8.12 -75.85 55.55
C MET A 1 -9.08 -74.65 55.61
N LEU A 2 -8.84 -73.64 54.84
CA LEU A 2 -9.69 -72.43 54.76
C LEU A 2 -10.23 -72.34 53.34
N LYS A 3 -11.54 -72.30 53.18
CA LYS A 3 -12.25 -72.17 51.89
C LYS A 3 -12.07 -70.74 51.33
N PRO A 4 -11.90 -70.52 50.01
CA PRO A 4 -11.92 -69.22 49.40
C PRO A 4 -13.37 -68.71 49.27
N ARG A 5 -13.56 -67.46 49.68
CA ARG A 5 -14.76 -66.65 49.49
C ARG A 5 -14.83 -66.17 48.02
N GLN A 6 -15.95 -66.47 47.38
CA GLN A 6 -16.33 -65.91 46.09
C GLN A 6 -16.74 -64.45 46.25
N LEU A 7 -16.16 -63.54 45.46
CA LEU A 7 -16.63 -62.17 45.27
C LEU A 7 -17.59 -62.14 44.09
N PRO A 8 -18.64 -61.33 44.11
CA PRO A 8 -19.60 -61.24 43.01
C PRO A 8 -19.07 -60.42 41.85
N LEU A 9 -19.36 -60.91 40.65
CA LEU A 9 -19.09 -60.23 39.36
C LEU A 9 -19.92 -58.95 39.28
N CYS A 10 -19.29 -57.80 39.40
CA CYS A 10 -19.88 -56.54 39.02
C CYS A 10 -19.83 -56.44 37.49
N THR A 11 -21.00 -56.52 36.88
CA THR A 11 -21.21 -56.25 35.43
C THR A 11 -20.98 -54.77 35.17
N VAL A 12 -19.82 -54.42 34.60
CA VAL A 12 -19.57 -53.08 34.10
C VAL A 12 -20.24 -52.96 32.73
N LEU A 13 -21.35 -52.25 32.70
CA LEU A 13 -22.01 -51.83 31.47
C LEU A 13 -21.12 -50.76 30.82
N ILE A 14 -20.39 -51.12 29.77
CA ILE A 14 -19.71 -50.18 28.92
C ILE A 14 -20.76 -49.54 28.00
N ILE A 15 -21.25 -48.37 28.38
CA ILE A 15 -22.00 -47.51 27.48
C ILE A 15 -20.97 -46.92 26.50
N LEU A 16 -20.88 -47.49 25.29
CA LEU A 16 -20.26 -46.87 24.15
C LEU A 16 -21.10 -45.63 23.75
N GLY A 17 -20.83 -44.52 24.37
CA GLY A 17 -21.26 -43.23 23.86
C GLY A 17 -20.47 -42.92 22.59
N THR A 18 -21.09 -43.19 21.44
CA THR A 18 -20.65 -42.57 20.17
C THR A 18 -20.82 -41.07 20.31
N LEU A 19 -19.76 -40.39 20.76
CA LEU A 19 -19.62 -38.96 20.55
C LEU A 19 -19.55 -38.75 19.03
N LEU A 20 -20.68 -38.43 18.42
CA LEU A 20 -20.69 -37.67 17.18
C LEU A 20 -19.98 -36.35 17.46
N LEU A 21 -18.69 -36.30 17.17
CA LEU A 21 -17.97 -35.08 16.91
C LEU A 21 -18.62 -34.46 15.68
N THR A 22 -19.76 -33.78 15.87
CA THR A 22 -20.17 -32.74 14.96
C THR A 22 -19.02 -31.73 15.01
N GLY A 23 -18.18 -31.78 14.00
CA GLY A 23 -17.17 -30.78 13.78
C GLY A 23 -17.84 -29.40 13.77
N LEU A 24 -17.82 -28.74 14.92
CA LEU A 24 -17.94 -27.29 14.95
C LEU A 24 -16.73 -26.78 14.20
N SER A 25 -16.85 -26.74 12.87
CA SER A 25 -16.05 -25.83 12.06
C SER A 25 -16.34 -24.45 12.63
N PHE A 26 -15.47 -23.97 13.52
CA PHE A 26 -15.41 -22.55 13.77
C PHE A 26 -15.19 -21.93 12.38
N PRO A 27 -16.07 -21.04 11.92
CA PRO A 27 -15.78 -20.34 10.69
C PRO A 27 -14.40 -19.72 10.90
N ALA A 28 -13.44 -20.07 10.07
CA ALA A 28 -12.19 -19.35 9.95
C ALA A 28 -12.60 -17.88 9.95
N LYS A 29 -12.01 -17.02 10.82
CA LYS A 29 -12.38 -15.62 11.01
C LYS A 29 -12.72 -15.06 9.63
N GLY A 30 -14.02 -14.83 9.41
CA GLY A 30 -14.61 -14.87 8.08
C GLY A 30 -13.98 -13.85 7.17
N GLN A 31 -13.67 -14.27 5.95
CA GLN A 31 -13.43 -13.36 4.86
C GLN A 31 -14.56 -12.34 4.86
N SER A 32 -14.22 -11.06 4.79
CA SER A 32 -15.23 -10.01 4.68
C SER A 32 -16.12 -10.29 3.46
N PRO A 33 -17.46 -10.26 3.59
CA PRO A 33 -18.34 -10.44 2.44
C PRO A 33 -18.21 -9.29 1.43
N PHE A 34 -17.60 -8.17 1.83
CA PHE A 34 -17.40 -6.99 0.98
C PHE A 34 -15.91 -6.79 0.70
N PRO A 35 -15.57 -6.29 -0.50
CA PRO A 35 -14.19 -5.90 -0.80
C PRO A 35 -13.77 -4.72 0.08
N LEU A 36 -12.51 -4.74 0.56
CA LEU A 36 -11.95 -3.66 1.38
C LEU A 36 -11.87 -2.33 0.62
N TYR A 37 -11.58 -2.41 -0.69
CA TYR A 37 -11.46 -1.26 -1.58
C TYR A 37 -12.34 -1.43 -2.82
N SER A 38 -12.95 -0.35 -3.29
CA SER A 38 -13.57 -0.29 -4.62
C SER A 38 -12.51 -0.40 -5.72
N VAL A 39 -12.91 -0.70 -6.95
CA VAL A 39 -11.98 -0.73 -8.10
C VAL A 39 -11.19 0.58 -8.20
N ARG A 40 -11.87 1.73 -8.11
CA ARG A 40 -11.23 3.05 -8.13
C ARG A 40 -10.12 3.19 -7.08
N GLN A 41 -10.39 2.78 -5.83
CA GLN A 41 -9.44 2.92 -4.73
C GLN A 41 -8.23 1.99 -4.85
N ARG A 42 -8.33 0.92 -5.66
CA ARG A 42 -7.21 -0.01 -5.90
C ARG A 42 -6.19 0.59 -6.85
N PHE A 43 -6.66 1.26 -7.90
CA PHE A 43 -5.81 1.87 -8.91
C PHE A 43 -5.30 3.23 -8.48
N GLY A 44 -4.05 3.48 -8.75
CA GLY A 44 -3.43 4.79 -8.56
C GLY A 44 -2.28 5.02 -9.53
N VAL A 45 -1.61 6.16 -9.37
CA VAL A 45 -0.49 6.58 -10.22
C VAL A 45 0.62 7.23 -9.40
N ASN A 46 1.85 7.08 -9.85
CA ASN A 46 2.94 7.92 -9.39
C ASN A 46 2.95 9.23 -10.18
N VAL A 47 3.23 10.34 -9.50
CA VAL A 47 3.33 11.67 -10.13
C VAL A 47 4.72 12.21 -9.90
N ALA A 48 5.50 12.45 -10.96
CA ALA A 48 6.79 13.10 -10.84
C ALA A 48 6.57 14.59 -10.51
N PRO A 49 6.99 15.08 -9.33
CA PRO A 49 6.74 16.46 -8.92
C PRO A 49 7.68 17.45 -9.61
N ALA A 50 8.80 16.95 -10.14
CA ALA A 50 9.81 17.71 -10.87
C ALA A 50 10.67 16.76 -11.70
N PHE A 51 11.36 17.27 -12.69
CA PHE A 51 12.37 16.51 -13.41
C PHE A 51 13.64 17.35 -13.62
N LYS A 52 14.79 16.74 -13.34
CA LYS A 52 16.08 17.44 -13.42
C LYS A 52 16.34 18.00 -14.82
N GLY A 53 16.59 19.30 -14.91
CA GLY A 53 16.91 19.97 -16.17
C GLY A 53 15.69 20.44 -16.96
N ILE A 54 14.48 20.23 -16.47
CA ILE A 54 13.25 20.76 -17.07
C ILE A 54 12.63 21.77 -16.10
N PRO A 55 12.85 23.09 -16.32
CA PRO A 55 12.13 24.13 -15.58
C PRO A 55 10.64 24.05 -15.90
N ASP A 56 9.81 24.42 -14.94
CA ASP A 56 8.33 24.42 -15.07
C ASP A 56 7.74 23.07 -15.48
N PHE A 57 8.37 21.97 -15.05
CA PHE A 57 7.86 20.62 -15.26
C PHE A 57 6.49 20.47 -14.59
N PRO A 58 5.44 19.99 -15.31
CA PRO A 58 4.11 19.80 -14.73
C PRO A 58 4.16 18.65 -13.72
N GLY A 59 4.07 18.96 -12.43
CA GLY A 59 4.29 18.01 -11.33
C GLY A 59 3.13 17.91 -10.34
N ARG A 60 1.97 18.48 -10.66
CA ARG A 60 0.76 18.47 -9.82
C ARG A 60 -0.38 17.83 -10.57
N LEU A 61 -1.34 17.23 -9.85
CA LEU A 61 -2.53 16.68 -10.50
C LEU A 61 -3.30 17.76 -11.29
N SER A 62 -3.37 18.98 -10.74
CA SER A 62 -4.04 20.12 -11.37
C SER A 62 -3.40 20.62 -12.67
N ASP A 63 -2.17 20.20 -12.97
CA ASP A 63 -1.49 20.56 -14.22
C ASP A 63 -2.03 19.77 -15.44
N PHE A 64 -2.74 18.65 -15.20
CA PHE A 64 -3.17 17.71 -16.23
C PHE A 64 -4.68 17.81 -16.50
N ALA A 65 -5.03 18.14 -17.75
CA ALA A 65 -6.44 18.25 -18.15
C ALA A 65 -7.16 16.92 -18.05
N GLY A 66 -8.30 16.90 -17.36
CA GLY A 66 -9.13 15.70 -17.21
C GLY A 66 -8.50 14.59 -16.33
N VAL A 67 -7.51 14.89 -15.52
CA VAL A 67 -6.81 13.90 -14.68
C VAL A 67 -7.76 13.08 -13.80
N THR A 68 -8.81 13.68 -13.25
CA THR A 68 -9.82 12.98 -12.44
C THR A 68 -10.70 12.02 -13.24
N GLU A 69 -10.74 12.16 -14.57
CA GLU A 69 -11.49 11.28 -15.46
C GLU A 69 -10.77 9.96 -15.74
N LEU A 70 -9.47 9.86 -15.42
CA LEU A 70 -8.72 8.61 -15.47
C LEU A 70 -9.31 7.54 -14.54
N GLY A 71 -9.99 7.95 -13.47
CA GLY A 71 -10.72 7.05 -12.59
C GLY A 71 -9.90 6.41 -11.46
N PHE A 72 -8.64 6.78 -11.26
CA PHE A 72 -7.84 6.30 -10.12
C PHE A 72 -8.28 6.94 -8.81
N GLY A 73 -7.95 6.29 -7.69
CA GLY A 73 -8.37 6.71 -6.35
C GLY A 73 -7.26 7.13 -5.42
N TRP A 74 -5.98 6.97 -5.80
CA TRP A 74 -4.86 7.40 -4.97
C TRP A 74 -3.59 7.66 -5.78
N TYR A 75 -2.63 8.39 -5.18
CA TYR A 75 -1.34 8.68 -5.80
C TYR A 75 -0.25 8.91 -4.78
N SER A 76 1.00 8.88 -5.24
CA SER A 76 2.19 9.31 -4.49
C SER A 76 3.13 10.05 -5.43
N ASP A 77 3.93 10.97 -4.88
CA ASP A 77 4.91 11.77 -5.62
C ASP A 77 6.31 11.76 -4.98
N TRP A 78 6.57 10.74 -4.18
CA TRP A 78 7.83 10.53 -3.44
C TRP A 78 8.19 11.64 -2.44
N THR A 79 7.19 12.43 -1.99
CA THR A 79 7.39 13.51 -1.03
C THR A 79 6.46 13.42 0.17
N VAL A 80 6.74 14.22 1.18
CA VAL A 80 5.82 14.55 2.27
C VAL A 80 5.14 15.86 1.96
N ARG A 81 3.80 15.92 2.07
CA ARG A 81 3.00 17.12 1.85
C ARG A 81 2.11 17.42 3.04
N GLU A 82 2.16 18.66 3.53
CA GLU A 82 1.23 19.17 4.54
C GLU A 82 -0.19 19.37 3.96
N SER A 83 -0.28 19.75 2.68
CA SER A 83 -1.54 19.98 1.98
C SER A 83 -1.46 19.37 0.57
N PRO A 84 -1.64 18.04 0.41
CA PRO A 84 -1.68 17.40 -0.88
C PRO A 84 -2.91 17.81 -1.70
N GLU A 85 -2.86 17.64 -3.02
CA GLU A 85 -4.04 17.78 -3.87
C GLU A 85 -4.88 16.49 -3.81
N GLU A 86 -6.15 16.62 -3.44
CA GLU A 86 -7.07 15.49 -3.32
C GLU A 86 -8.37 15.72 -4.11
N PRO A 87 -8.28 16.03 -5.42
CA PRO A 87 -9.47 16.31 -6.21
C PRO A 87 -10.39 15.08 -6.28
N ASN A 88 -11.69 15.28 -6.08
CA ASN A 88 -12.70 14.22 -6.13
C ASN A 88 -12.41 13.04 -5.17
N GLY A 89 -11.72 13.30 -4.03
CA GLY A 89 -11.37 12.29 -3.04
C GLY A 89 -10.30 11.29 -3.54
N ILE A 90 -9.40 11.73 -4.40
CA ILE A 90 -8.16 10.99 -4.71
C ILE A 90 -7.25 11.13 -3.50
N GLU A 91 -6.87 10.01 -2.88
CA GLU A 91 -6.05 9.97 -1.68
C GLU A 91 -4.57 10.17 -2.01
N PHE A 92 -3.83 10.89 -1.17
CA PHE A 92 -2.38 11.02 -1.26
C PHE A 92 -1.68 10.09 -0.28
N ALA A 93 -0.75 9.29 -0.75
CA ALA A 93 0.15 8.52 0.09
C ALA A 93 1.44 9.31 0.35
N GLN A 94 1.71 9.62 1.61
CA GLN A 94 2.91 10.32 2.06
C GLN A 94 4.12 9.42 1.90
N LEU A 95 5.23 9.91 1.36
CA LEU A 95 6.47 9.16 1.30
C LEU A 95 7.59 9.93 2.02
N LEU A 96 8.06 9.38 3.13
CA LEU A 96 9.20 9.90 3.87
C LEU A 96 10.49 9.31 3.29
N ASN A 97 11.21 10.09 2.52
CA ASN A 97 12.49 9.69 1.95
C ASN A 97 13.54 9.51 3.05
N THR A 98 14.14 8.33 3.11
CA THR A 98 15.13 7.99 4.14
C THR A 98 16.57 8.27 3.72
N ARG A 99 16.84 8.66 2.47
CA ARG A 99 18.20 8.93 1.99
C ARG A 99 18.83 10.12 2.70
N ASN A 100 18.06 11.19 2.88
CA ASN A 100 18.48 12.39 3.59
C ASN A 100 17.97 12.32 5.04
N TRP A 101 18.84 11.93 5.97
CA TRP A 101 18.49 11.73 7.36
C TRP A 101 19.32 12.61 8.29
N PRO A 102 18.77 13.16 9.39
CA PRO A 102 17.36 13.11 9.79
C PRO A 102 16.47 14.02 8.93
N PRO A 103 15.15 13.75 8.88
CA PRO A 103 14.21 14.63 8.19
C PRO A 103 14.00 15.93 8.97
N ASN A 104 13.31 16.88 8.38
CA ASN A 104 12.82 18.05 9.12
C ASN A 104 11.62 17.63 9.99
N TRP A 105 11.91 17.26 11.24
CA TRP A 105 10.91 16.74 12.19
C TRP A 105 9.75 17.71 12.43
N ALA A 106 10.02 19.02 12.50
CA ALA A 106 8.98 20.02 12.70
C ALA A 106 8.03 20.14 11.50
N TYR A 107 8.55 19.97 10.28
CA TYR A 107 7.71 19.90 9.08
C TYR A 107 6.91 18.60 9.05
N LEU A 108 7.56 17.49 9.36
CA LEU A 108 6.92 16.17 9.39
C LEU A 108 5.75 16.15 10.41
N GLU A 109 5.94 16.71 11.60
CA GLU A 109 4.90 16.81 12.61
C GLU A 109 3.66 17.56 12.09
N ARG A 110 3.85 18.71 11.44
CA ARG A 110 2.73 19.45 10.85
C ARG A 110 2.02 18.67 9.75
N ALA A 111 2.80 17.99 8.89
CA ALA A 111 2.25 17.18 7.81
C ALA A 111 1.42 16.00 8.37
N ILE A 112 1.88 15.36 9.45
CA ILE A 112 1.14 14.28 10.12
C ILE A 112 -0.16 14.83 10.71
N GLN A 113 -0.10 15.94 11.45
CA GLN A 113 -1.27 16.56 12.07
C GLN A 113 -2.31 17.05 11.04
N ALA A 114 -1.85 17.50 9.88
CA ALA A 114 -2.72 17.94 8.78
C ALA A 114 -3.39 16.78 8.03
N ASN A 115 -2.84 15.57 8.10
CA ASN A 115 -3.31 14.39 7.34
C ASN A 115 -3.56 13.19 8.28
N PRO A 116 -4.52 13.26 9.20
CA PRO A 116 -4.78 12.19 10.16
C PRO A 116 -5.22 10.91 9.46
N GLY A 117 -4.66 9.77 9.89
CA GLY A 117 -4.96 8.44 9.34
C GLY A 117 -4.34 8.17 7.97
N ALA A 118 -3.51 9.07 7.46
CA ALA A 118 -2.86 8.90 6.15
C ALA A 118 -1.96 7.66 6.08
N LEU A 119 -1.76 7.18 4.87
CA LEU A 119 -0.76 6.17 4.55
C LEU A 119 0.62 6.84 4.44
N TRP A 120 1.59 6.33 5.21
CA TRP A 120 2.97 6.77 5.25
C TRP A 120 3.89 5.67 4.77
N ILE A 121 4.60 5.89 3.69
CA ILE A 121 5.62 4.97 3.17
C ILE A 121 6.98 5.45 3.68
N ILE A 122 7.70 4.62 4.43
CA ILE A 122 9.01 4.98 4.99
C ILE A 122 10.12 4.46 4.08
N GLY A 123 10.66 5.33 3.25
CA GLY A 123 11.72 5.03 2.27
C GLY A 123 11.20 4.71 0.88
N ASN A 124 12.05 4.94 -0.11
CA ASN A 124 11.86 4.56 -1.51
C ASN A 124 13.05 3.72 -1.94
N GLU A 125 12.81 2.48 -2.35
CA GLU A 125 13.86 1.53 -2.73
C GLU A 125 15.08 1.61 -1.80
N PRO A 126 14.87 1.39 -0.49
CA PRO A 126 15.88 1.71 0.51
C PRO A 126 17.18 0.93 0.30
N GLU A 127 17.12 -0.24 -0.32
CA GLU A 127 18.23 -1.15 -0.58
C GLU A 127 18.98 -0.85 -1.89
N THR A 128 18.44 0.04 -2.74
CA THR A 128 18.91 0.20 -4.13
C THR A 128 19.91 1.34 -4.27
N ARG A 129 20.98 1.08 -5.01
CA ARG A 129 21.97 2.11 -5.37
C ARG A 129 21.32 3.22 -6.20
N GLY A 130 21.62 4.47 -5.87
CA GLY A 130 21.03 5.64 -6.52
C GLY A 130 19.70 6.06 -5.89
N GLN A 131 19.09 5.21 -5.08
CA GLN A 131 17.85 5.46 -4.35
C GLN A 131 18.13 5.63 -2.84
N GLY A 132 17.74 4.69 -2.00
CA GLY A 132 18.00 4.74 -0.56
C GLY A 132 19.47 4.55 -0.19
N GLU A 133 20.12 3.57 -0.77
CA GLU A 133 21.52 3.17 -0.52
C GLU A 133 21.79 2.82 0.95
N HIS A 134 20.84 2.13 1.61
CA HIS A 134 20.97 1.74 3.01
C HIS A 134 21.40 0.29 3.16
N THR A 135 22.28 0.05 4.13
CA THR A 135 22.42 -1.30 4.69
C THR A 135 21.13 -1.66 5.47
N PRO A 136 20.89 -2.96 5.74
CA PRO A 136 19.75 -3.36 6.56
C PRO A 136 19.69 -2.64 7.91
N GLU A 137 20.84 -2.45 8.56
CA GLU A 137 20.95 -1.81 9.86
C GLU A 137 20.58 -0.33 9.80
N GLU A 138 21.09 0.39 8.80
CA GLU A 138 20.81 1.82 8.61
C GLU A 138 19.34 2.05 8.34
N TYR A 139 18.72 1.21 7.49
CA TYR A 139 17.30 1.32 7.22
C TYR A 139 16.45 1.00 8.44
N ALA A 140 16.76 -0.07 9.17
CA ALA A 140 16.02 -0.46 10.37
C ALA A 140 16.04 0.65 11.44
N GLN A 141 17.19 1.36 11.62
CA GLN A 141 17.28 2.49 12.53
C GLN A 141 16.39 3.67 12.10
N ARG A 142 16.46 4.06 10.83
CA ARG A 142 15.65 5.17 10.28
C ARG A 142 14.17 4.84 10.31
N TYR A 143 13.82 3.59 10.02
CA TYR A 143 12.45 3.10 10.11
C TYR A 143 11.92 3.18 11.56
N TYR A 144 12.70 2.72 12.54
CA TYR A 144 12.35 2.81 13.96
C TYR A 144 12.03 4.24 14.38
N GLU A 145 12.93 5.18 14.10
CA GLU A 145 12.74 6.59 14.43
C GLU A 145 11.50 7.18 13.75
N ALA A 146 11.32 6.92 12.45
CA ALA A 146 10.17 7.41 11.68
C ALA A 146 8.85 6.81 12.19
N TYR A 147 8.81 5.48 12.38
CA TYR A 147 7.62 4.77 12.84
C TYR A 147 7.12 5.33 14.17
N HIS A 148 8.00 5.42 15.16
CA HIS A 148 7.63 5.91 16.48
C HIS A 148 7.26 7.39 16.49
N PHE A 149 7.91 8.21 15.69
CA PHE A 149 7.56 9.62 15.55
C PHE A 149 6.18 9.80 14.93
N ILE A 150 5.90 9.09 13.82
CA ILE A 150 4.61 9.19 13.13
C ILE A 150 3.49 8.66 14.04
N LYS A 151 3.65 7.45 14.61
CA LYS A 151 2.64 6.84 15.51
C LYS A 151 2.47 7.62 16.81
N GLY A 152 3.52 8.26 17.32
CA GLY A 152 3.46 9.12 18.49
C GLY A 152 2.66 10.41 18.24
N THR A 153 2.70 10.92 17.02
CA THR A 153 1.98 12.13 16.59
C THR A 153 0.53 11.80 16.17
N ASP A 154 0.36 10.72 15.40
CA ASP A 154 -0.95 10.21 14.95
C ASP A 154 -1.00 8.68 15.07
N PRO A 155 -1.61 8.13 16.13
CA PRO A 155 -1.78 6.68 16.28
C PRO A 155 -2.64 6.03 15.20
N SER A 156 -3.45 6.80 14.46
CA SER A 156 -4.31 6.30 13.38
C SER A 156 -3.60 6.19 12.03
N ALA A 157 -2.43 6.81 11.88
CA ALA A 157 -1.61 6.72 10.68
C ALA A 157 -1.29 5.26 10.31
N GLN A 158 -1.32 4.94 9.03
CA GLN A 158 -0.95 3.62 8.52
C GLN A 158 0.49 3.66 8.00
N ILE A 159 1.35 2.79 8.52
CA ILE A 159 2.76 2.79 8.17
C ILE A 159 3.08 1.63 7.23
N ALA A 160 3.54 1.97 6.03
CA ALA A 160 4.09 1.01 5.08
C ALA A 160 5.62 1.00 5.14
N ILE A 161 6.20 -0.18 5.00
CA ILE A 161 7.63 -0.33 4.74
C ILE A 161 8.00 0.29 3.38
N GLY A 162 9.21 0.80 3.20
CA GLY A 162 9.72 1.25 1.90
C GLY A 162 9.69 0.11 0.88
N GLY A 163 9.13 0.36 -0.30
CA GLY A 163 9.07 -0.65 -1.36
C GLY A 163 10.49 -0.98 -1.86
N VAL A 164 10.89 -2.25 -1.75
CA VAL A 164 12.07 -2.75 -2.46
C VAL A 164 11.77 -2.83 -3.96
N VAL A 165 12.79 -2.66 -4.82
CA VAL A 165 12.61 -2.63 -6.29
C VAL A 165 11.73 -3.76 -6.83
N MET A 166 11.87 -4.96 -6.26
CA MET A 166 11.07 -6.14 -6.56
C MET A 166 11.28 -7.19 -5.46
N PRO A 167 10.28 -8.01 -5.13
CA PRO A 167 10.37 -8.94 -4.00
C PRO A 167 11.06 -10.26 -4.37
N THR A 168 12.29 -10.18 -4.87
CA THR A 168 13.12 -11.36 -5.16
C THR A 168 13.68 -11.98 -3.88
N PRO A 169 14.10 -13.25 -3.87
CA PRO A 169 14.70 -13.86 -2.69
C PRO A 169 15.84 -13.05 -2.09
N LEU A 170 16.64 -12.37 -2.93
CA LEU A 170 17.76 -11.55 -2.47
C LEU A 170 17.28 -10.30 -1.71
N ARG A 171 16.22 -9.63 -2.19
CA ARG A 171 15.64 -8.48 -1.53
C ARG A 171 14.80 -8.84 -0.32
N LEU A 172 14.13 -9.99 -0.35
CA LEU A 172 13.45 -10.52 0.84
C LEU A 172 14.45 -10.84 1.95
N LYS A 173 15.61 -11.41 1.61
CA LYS A 173 16.73 -11.58 2.56
C LYS A 173 17.17 -10.23 3.17
N TRP A 174 17.25 -9.19 2.36
CA TRP A 174 17.61 -7.85 2.85
C TRP A 174 16.57 -7.33 3.87
N ILE A 175 15.26 -7.52 3.59
CA ILE A 175 14.19 -7.16 4.53
C ILE A 175 14.30 -7.97 5.83
N GLU A 176 14.59 -9.28 5.73
CA GLU A 176 14.81 -10.13 6.92
C GLU A 176 15.93 -9.61 7.80
N LEU A 177 17.05 -9.22 7.21
CA LEU A 177 18.17 -8.64 7.94
C LEU A 177 17.78 -7.31 8.63
N CYS A 178 16.92 -6.49 8.00
CA CYS A 178 16.37 -5.29 8.65
C CYS A 178 15.53 -5.68 9.88
N MET A 179 14.64 -6.67 9.74
CA MET A 179 13.78 -7.13 10.83
C MET A 179 14.58 -7.74 11.98
N ASP A 180 15.59 -8.53 11.65
CA ASP A 180 16.48 -9.15 12.64
C ASP A 180 17.27 -8.10 13.42
N TYR A 181 17.87 -7.13 12.73
CA TYR A 181 18.58 -6.04 13.37
C TYR A 181 17.66 -5.20 14.26
N TYR A 182 16.44 -4.89 13.79
CA TYR A 182 15.42 -4.16 14.53
C TYR A 182 15.10 -4.89 15.85
N GLN A 183 14.77 -6.20 15.75
CA GLN A 183 14.47 -7.04 16.91
C GLN A 183 15.63 -7.11 17.91
N GLN A 184 16.87 -7.28 17.43
CA GLN A 184 18.05 -7.36 18.27
C GLN A 184 18.36 -6.04 18.97
N THR A 185 18.13 -4.93 18.29
CA THR A 185 18.52 -3.60 18.78
C THR A 185 17.48 -3.00 19.74
N TYR A 186 16.18 -3.17 19.40
CA TYR A 186 15.09 -2.53 20.13
C TYR A 186 14.29 -3.49 21.03
N GLY A 187 14.52 -4.80 20.91
CA GLY A 187 13.87 -5.82 21.76
C GLY A 187 12.42 -6.13 21.39
N GLU A 188 11.95 -5.62 20.27
CA GLU A 188 10.59 -5.82 19.76
C GLU A 188 10.60 -6.11 18.25
N PRO A 189 9.57 -6.81 17.71
CA PRO A 189 9.46 -7.03 16.28
C PRO A 189 9.28 -5.71 15.53
N MET A 190 9.83 -5.62 14.31
CA MET A 190 9.62 -4.47 13.43
C MET A 190 8.14 -4.35 13.08
N SER A 191 7.50 -3.30 13.60
CA SER A 191 6.08 -3.06 13.38
C SER A 191 5.81 -2.51 11.98
N ILE A 192 5.02 -3.22 11.20
CA ILE A 192 4.62 -2.84 9.83
C ILE A 192 3.10 -2.95 9.76
N ASP A 193 2.39 -1.87 9.39
CA ASP A 193 0.93 -1.91 9.22
C ASP A 193 0.54 -2.37 7.82
N VAL A 194 1.32 -1.97 6.81
CA VAL A 194 1.09 -2.24 5.39
C VAL A 194 2.38 -2.74 4.75
N TRP A 195 2.34 -3.91 4.14
CA TRP A 195 3.45 -4.40 3.33
C TRP A 195 3.49 -3.68 1.99
N ASN A 196 4.64 -3.20 1.59
CA ASN A 196 4.84 -2.46 0.36
C ASN A 196 6.02 -3.01 -0.43
N ILE A 197 5.82 -3.15 -1.73
CA ILE A 197 6.85 -3.55 -2.70
C ILE A 197 6.75 -2.66 -3.94
N HIS A 198 7.83 -2.61 -4.72
CA HIS A 198 7.79 -2.23 -6.13
C HIS A 198 7.85 -3.50 -6.99
N MET A 199 7.56 -3.33 -8.29
CA MET A 199 7.53 -4.43 -9.24
C MET A 199 8.17 -4.00 -10.57
N GLN A 200 9.43 -3.57 -10.48
CA GLN A 200 10.26 -3.12 -11.61
C GLN A 200 11.11 -4.28 -12.14
N ILE A 201 10.57 -5.23 -12.82
CA ILE A 201 11.26 -6.45 -13.25
C ILE A 201 12.60 -6.13 -13.93
N LEU A 202 13.70 -6.20 -13.18
CA LEU A 202 15.04 -5.77 -13.57
C LEU A 202 16.09 -6.83 -13.21
N GLN A 203 17.24 -6.77 -13.86
CA GLN A 203 18.36 -7.65 -13.55
C GLN A 203 18.99 -7.31 -12.19
N GLU A 204 19.33 -8.35 -11.42
CA GLU A 204 20.08 -8.25 -10.17
C GLU A 204 21.48 -8.78 -10.37
N LYS A 205 22.40 -7.93 -10.83
CA LYS A 205 23.80 -8.28 -11.03
C LYS A 205 24.72 -7.13 -10.67
N ARG A 206 25.77 -7.45 -9.93
CA ARG A 206 26.74 -6.45 -9.48
C ARG A 206 27.49 -5.84 -10.67
N GLY A 207 27.43 -4.51 -10.77
CA GLY A 207 28.17 -3.76 -11.79
C GLY A 207 27.63 -3.87 -13.21
N ASP A 208 26.46 -4.43 -13.38
CA ASP A 208 25.78 -4.54 -14.67
C ASP A 208 24.52 -3.63 -14.70
N TRP A 209 23.74 -3.65 -15.79
CA TRP A 209 22.48 -2.93 -15.89
C TRP A 209 21.43 -3.45 -14.90
N GLY A 210 20.33 -2.70 -14.73
CA GLY A 210 19.24 -3.07 -13.84
C GLY A 210 19.39 -2.49 -12.46
N CYS A 211 18.86 -3.17 -11.45
CA CYS A 211 18.81 -2.65 -10.07
C CYS A 211 20.00 -3.09 -9.19
N GLY A 212 20.89 -3.93 -9.72
CA GLY A 212 22.08 -4.41 -8.99
C GLY A 212 21.73 -5.21 -7.73
N ILE A 213 22.73 -5.34 -6.86
CA ILE A 213 22.63 -6.07 -5.60
C ILE A 213 22.19 -5.12 -4.47
N PRO A 214 21.28 -5.53 -3.57
CA PRO A 214 20.88 -4.74 -2.40
C PRO A 214 22.09 -4.24 -1.61
N PHE A 215 22.04 -2.97 -1.21
CA PHE A 215 23.12 -2.33 -0.46
C PHE A 215 23.36 -3.06 0.86
N GLY A 216 24.62 -3.32 1.19
CA GLY A 216 24.99 -4.10 2.37
C GLY A 216 25.11 -5.62 2.14
N LEU A 217 24.62 -6.15 1.01
CA LEU A 217 24.79 -7.56 0.66
C LEU A 217 26.06 -7.80 -0.17
N THR A 218 26.61 -9.02 -0.09
CA THR A 218 27.89 -9.42 -0.70
C THR A 218 27.74 -10.31 -1.93
N GLU A 219 26.53 -10.74 -2.22
CA GLU A 219 26.23 -11.55 -3.41
C GLU A 219 26.60 -10.79 -4.70
N ASP A 220 26.93 -11.53 -5.75
CA ASP A 220 27.26 -10.95 -7.06
C ASP A 220 26.08 -10.99 -8.03
N GLU A 221 25.16 -11.93 -7.83
CA GLU A 221 24.00 -12.14 -8.71
C GLU A 221 22.76 -12.53 -7.87
N GLY A 222 21.56 -12.08 -8.33
CA GLY A 222 20.26 -12.49 -7.87
C GLY A 222 19.44 -13.04 -9.05
N ARG A 223 18.24 -12.49 -9.30
CA ARG A 223 17.42 -12.80 -10.48
C ARG A 223 18.05 -12.15 -11.72
N LEU A 224 18.35 -12.97 -12.73
CA LEU A 224 18.97 -12.51 -13.98
C LEU A 224 17.89 -12.33 -15.07
N TYR A 225 17.05 -11.33 -14.88
CA TYR A 225 16.07 -10.93 -15.90
C TYR A 225 16.77 -10.26 -17.07
N GLU A 226 16.24 -10.49 -18.28
CA GLU A 226 16.66 -9.80 -19.48
C GLU A 226 15.85 -8.49 -19.67
N ILE A 227 16.32 -7.60 -20.55
CA ILE A 227 15.63 -6.33 -20.84
C ILE A 227 14.17 -6.55 -21.26
N ILE A 228 13.91 -7.59 -22.05
CA ILE A 228 12.56 -7.94 -22.51
C ILE A 228 11.62 -8.43 -21.39
N ASP A 229 12.18 -8.91 -20.27
CA ASP A 229 11.38 -9.34 -19.12
C ASP A 229 10.75 -8.17 -18.38
N ASN A 230 11.16 -6.93 -18.66
CA ASN A 230 10.57 -5.75 -18.01
C ASN A 230 9.05 -5.59 -18.30
N CYS A 231 8.53 -6.26 -19.35
CA CYS A 231 7.11 -6.36 -19.66
C CYS A 231 6.56 -7.80 -19.53
N ASN A 232 7.20 -8.67 -18.75
CA ASN A 232 6.82 -10.07 -18.59
C ASN A 232 5.75 -10.23 -17.49
N VAL A 233 4.49 -10.44 -17.91
CA VAL A 233 3.35 -10.63 -17.01
C VAL A 233 3.51 -11.86 -16.11
N GLU A 234 4.11 -12.96 -16.61
CA GLU A 234 4.28 -14.17 -15.81
C GLU A 234 5.36 -14.00 -14.74
N ALA A 235 6.44 -13.27 -15.04
CA ALA A 235 7.42 -12.88 -14.03
C ALA A 235 6.79 -12.01 -12.92
N PHE A 236 5.94 -11.06 -13.32
CA PHE A 236 5.17 -10.23 -12.39
C PHE A 236 4.29 -11.07 -11.45
N LYS A 237 3.52 -12.02 -11.99
CA LYS A 237 2.66 -12.93 -11.21
C LYS A 237 3.49 -13.81 -10.26
N THR A 238 4.58 -14.34 -10.73
CA THR A 238 5.48 -15.20 -9.95
C THR A 238 6.04 -14.47 -8.74
N LEU A 239 6.55 -13.25 -8.94
CA LEU A 239 7.08 -12.42 -7.84
C LEU A 239 6.03 -12.10 -6.77
N ILE A 240 4.78 -11.80 -7.17
CA ILE A 240 3.70 -11.58 -6.20
C ILE A 240 3.38 -12.85 -5.41
N GLN A 241 3.34 -14.00 -6.06
CA GLN A 241 3.07 -15.27 -5.38
C GLN A 241 4.20 -15.65 -4.42
N GLU A 242 5.46 -15.49 -4.83
CA GLU A 242 6.63 -15.70 -3.98
C GLU A 242 6.58 -14.77 -2.75
N PHE A 243 6.25 -13.49 -2.93
CA PHE A 243 6.12 -12.54 -1.84
C PHE A 243 4.99 -12.90 -0.87
N CYS A 244 3.80 -13.22 -1.38
CA CYS A 244 2.68 -13.61 -0.52
C CYS A 244 2.95 -14.93 0.22
N THR A 245 3.69 -15.87 -0.38
CA THR A 245 4.16 -17.09 0.27
C THR A 245 5.12 -16.74 1.41
N TRP A 246 6.08 -15.87 1.15
CA TRP A 246 7.02 -15.38 2.16
C TRP A 246 6.31 -14.70 3.34
N LEU A 247 5.27 -13.89 3.09
CA LEU A 247 4.42 -13.29 4.14
C LEU A 247 3.66 -14.34 4.94
N TYR A 248 3.09 -15.34 4.26
CA TYR A 248 2.36 -16.43 4.92
C TYR A 248 3.26 -17.23 5.88
N GLU A 249 4.45 -17.60 5.44
CA GLU A 249 5.43 -18.35 6.24
C GLU A 249 5.86 -17.59 7.50
N ARG A 250 5.78 -16.26 7.50
CA ARG A 250 6.10 -15.37 8.64
C ARG A 250 4.91 -14.97 9.48
N GLY A 251 3.71 -15.45 9.16
CA GLY A 251 2.49 -15.08 9.87
C GLY A 251 1.99 -13.66 9.57
N GLU A 252 2.54 -13.01 8.54
CA GLU A 252 2.28 -11.62 8.16
C GLU A 252 1.10 -11.43 7.18
N ARG A 253 0.49 -12.50 6.70
CA ARG A 253 -0.62 -12.49 5.73
C ARG A 253 -1.85 -11.66 6.17
N ASN A 254 -1.95 -11.35 7.46
CA ASN A 254 -3.08 -10.59 8.01
C ASN A 254 -2.91 -9.06 7.90
N LYS A 255 -1.97 -8.62 7.09
CA LYS A 255 -1.71 -7.21 6.77
C LYS A 255 -1.92 -6.99 5.27
N PRO A 256 -2.41 -5.81 4.86
CA PRO A 256 -2.58 -5.50 3.44
C PRO A 256 -1.22 -5.38 2.73
N VAL A 257 -1.23 -5.71 1.43
CA VAL A 257 -0.09 -5.54 0.51
C VAL A 257 -0.41 -4.46 -0.49
N ILE A 258 0.51 -3.52 -0.69
CA ILE A 258 0.43 -2.53 -1.76
C ILE A 258 1.64 -2.63 -2.68
N ILE A 259 1.46 -2.19 -3.92
CA ILE A 259 2.56 -1.95 -4.87
C ILE A 259 2.61 -0.45 -5.09
N SER A 260 3.60 0.23 -4.48
CA SER A 260 3.68 1.68 -4.56
C SER A 260 4.40 2.19 -5.81
N GLU A 261 4.94 1.29 -6.63
CA GLU A 261 5.53 1.63 -7.93
C GLU A 261 5.65 0.39 -8.82
N TYR A 262 5.10 0.42 -10.02
CA TYR A 262 5.37 -0.56 -11.05
C TYR A 262 4.99 -0.06 -12.43
N GLY A 263 5.67 -0.55 -13.43
CA GLY A 263 5.43 -0.21 -14.83
C GLY A 263 6.44 -0.85 -15.74
N VAL A 264 6.50 -0.37 -16.98
CA VAL A 264 7.51 -0.74 -17.96
C VAL A 264 8.49 0.42 -18.08
N LEU A 265 9.73 0.24 -17.62
CA LEU A 265 10.76 1.28 -17.64
C LEU A 265 11.50 1.36 -18.97
N MET A 266 11.61 0.21 -19.68
CA MET A 266 12.38 0.10 -20.90
C MET A 266 11.73 0.87 -22.06
N PRO A 267 12.53 1.54 -22.89
CA PRO A 267 12.05 2.19 -24.11
C PRO A 267 11.31 1.20 -25.01
N SER A 268 10.26 1.67 -25.71
CA SER A 268 9.49 0.83 -26.65
C SER A 268 10.36 0.16 -27.69
N SER A 269 11.44 0.81 -28.13
CA SER A 269 12.39 0.25 -29.10
C SER A 269 13.17 -0.97 -28.59
N TYR A 270 13.19 -1.23 -27.29
CA TYR A 270 13.85 -2.40 -26.68
C TYR A 270 12.87 -3.55 -26.41
N LEU A 271 11.58 -3.29 -26.58
CA LEU A 271 10.53 -4.26 -26.31
C LEU A 271 10.11 -5.02 -27.58
N PRO A 272 9.68 -6.29 -27.46
CA PRO A 272 9.40 -7.14 -28.62
C PRO A 272 8.38 -6.59 -29.61
N GLN A 273 7.36 -5.86 -29.13
CA GLN A 273 6.29 -5.27 -29.92
C GLN A 273 6.14 -3.76 -29.67
N GLY A 274 7.20 -3.11 -29.19
CA GLY A 274 7.17 -1.67 -28.91
C GLY A 274 6.11 -1.30 -27.88
N ASP A 275 5.32 -0.26 -28.18
CA ASP A 275 4.25 0.21 -27.31
C ASP A 275 3.19 -0.85 -27.00
N GLN A 276 2.95 -1.80 -27.92
CA GLN A 276 2.00 -2.88 -27.69
C GLN A 276 2.43 -3.78 -26.52
N SER A 277 3.73 -3.99 -26.32
CA SER A 277 4.25 -4.72 -25.16
C SER A 277 3.87 -4.04 -23.84
N VAL A 278 3.87 -2.71 -23.79
CA VAL A 278 3.45 -1.95 -22.61
C VAL A 278 1.95 -2.10 -22.38
N LEU A 279 1.14 -1.98 -23.44
CA LEU A 279 -0.31 -2.16 -23.36
C LEU A 279 -0.70 -3.57 -22.92
N ASP A 280 -0.03 -4.59 -23.45
CA ASP A 280 -0.25 -5.99 -23.07
C ASP A 280 0.15 -6.23 -21.60
N PHE A 281 1.23 -5.61 -21.14
CA PHE A 281 1.65 -5.67 -19.74
C PHE A 281 0.62 -4.97 -18.83
N MET A 282 0.13 -3.77 -19.22
CA MET A 282 -0.92 -3.09 -18.47
C MET A 282 -2.17 -3.99 -18.36
N GLN A 283 -2.65 -4.53 -19.49
CA GLN A 283 -3.82 -5.40 -19.51
C GLN A 283 -3.63 -6.62 -18.60
N GLY A 284 -2.54 -7.35 -18.81
CA GLY A 284 -2.28 -8.61 -18.10
C GLY A 284 -2.09 -8.43 -16.60
N THR A 285 -1.41 -7.35 -16.18
CA THR A 285 -1.19 -7.05 -14.75
C THR A 285 -2.44 -6.49 -14.09
N PHE A 286 -3.21 -5.63 -14.75
CA PHE A 286 -4.48 -5.11 -14.23
C PHE A 286 -5.49 -6.23 -14.02
N ASP A 287 -5.67 -7.12 -15.01
CA ASP A 287 -6.55 -8.29 -14.90
C ASP A 287 -6.13 -9.20 -13.74
N TYR A 288 -4.84 -9.46 -13.61
CA TYR A 288 -4.32 -10.27 -12.52
C TYR A 288 -4.56 -9.61 -11.15
N LEU A 289 -4.18 -8.35 -10.97
CA LEU A 289 -4.33 -7.64 -9.70
C LEU A 289 -5.81 -7.50 -9.28
N LEU A 290 -6.73 -7.35 -10.22
CA LEU A 290 -8.16 -7.33 -9.93
C LEU A 290 -8.74 -8.70 -9.58
N SER A 291 -8.20 -9.79 -10.12
CA SER A 291 -8.78 -11.12 -9.99
C SER A 291 -8.06 -12.03 -9.00
N ALA A 292 -6.73 -11.86 -8.83
CA ALA A 292 -5.89 -12.76 -8.05
C ALA A 292 -6.32 -12.85 -6.59
N ARG A 293 -6.72 -14.06 -6.20
CA ARG A 293 -7.11 -14.40 -4.83
C ARG A 293 -6.55 -15.76 -4.47
N ASP A 294 -6.14 -15.91 -3.24
CA ASP A 294 -5.76 -17.18 -2.67
C ASP A 294 -6.27 -17.24 -1.21
N PRO A 295 -7.06 -18.26 -0.84
CA PRO A 295 -7.61 -18.36 0.52
C PRO A 295 -6.53 -18.62 1.59
N LEU A 296 -5.34 -19.11 1.19
CA LEU A 296 -4.23 -19.39 2.08
C LEU A 296 -3.24 -18.22 2.15
N LEU A 297 -2.86 -17.64 1.01
CA LEU A 297 -1.82 -16.62 0.90
C LEU A 297 -2.37 -15.19 0.97
N GLY A 298 -3.56 -14.96 0.46
CA GLY A 298 -4.13 -13.62 0.33
C GLY A 298 -4.64 -13.02 1.64
N TYR A 299 -4.84 -11.70 1.64
CA TYR A 299 -5.32 -10.96 2.80
C TYR A 299 -6.78 -11.29 3.13
N PRO A 300 -7.07 -11.88 4.32
CA PRO A 300 -8.41 -12.37 4.65
C PRO A 300 -9.47 -11.27 4.70
N ALA A 301 -9.11 -10.07 5.16
CA ALA A 301 -10.05 -8.96 5.25
C ALA A 301 -10.44 -8.37 3.88
N ASP A 302 -9.74 -8.74 2.81
CA ASP A 302 -10.06 -8.35 1.43
C ASP A 302 -10.36 -9.57 0.55
N GLN A 303 -11.14 -10.52 1.05
CA GLN A 303 -11.60 -11.70 0.31
C GLN A 303 -10.46 -12.59 -0.21
N GLY A 304 -9.32 -12.63 0.49
CA GLY A 304 -8.15 -13.40 0.07
C GLY A 304 -7.40 -12.83 -1.14
N ARG A 305 -7.54 -11.54 -1.46
CA ARG A 305 -6.74 -10.90 -2.51
C ARG A 305 -5.26 -10.89 -2.13
N LEU A 306 -4.41 -11.09 -3.14
CA LEU A 306 -2.97 -11.07 -2.95
C LEU A 306 -2.44 -9.64 -2.77
N VAL A 307 -2.97 -8.67 -3.53
CA VAL A 307 -2.59 -7.26 -3.48
C VAL A 307 -3.85 -6.40 -3.36
N GLN A 308 -3.80 -5.37 -2.52
CA GLN A 308 -4.95 -4.53 -2.23
C GLN A 308 -5.01 -3.27 -3.07
N ARG A 309 -3.85 -2.61 -3.29
CA ARG A 309 -3.74 -1.32 -4.01
C ARG A 309 -2.41 -1.26 -4.78
N TRP A 310 -2.38 -0.51 -5.89
CA TRP A 310 -1.18 -0.36 -6.71
C TRP A 310 -1.10 0.97 -7.44
N LEU A 311 0.14 1.47 -7.65
CA LEU A 311 0.45 2.68 -8.40
C LEU A 311 1.15 2.32 -9.70
N TRP A 312 0.55 2.73 -10.82
CA TRP A 312 1.20 2.66 -12.12
C TRP A 312 2.27 3.76 -12.24
N PHE A 313 3.46 3.40 -12.63
CA PHE A 313 4.55 4.33 -12.94
C PHE A 313 4.53 4.63 -14.45
N SER A 314 4.08 5.86 -14.87
CA SER A 314 3.68 6.97 -14.05
C SER A 314 2.63 7.84 -14.75
N LEU A 315 2.16 8.89 -14.08
CA LEU A 315 1.29 9.89 -14.72
C LEU A 315 2.04 10.67 -15.81
N ASN A 316 3.28 11.13 -15.54
CA ASN A 316 3.95 12.18 -16.29
C ASN A 316 5.47 12.03 -16.41
N PHE A 317 6.05 10.91 -16.00
CA PHE A 317 7.51 10.76 -16.07
C PHE A 317 7.97 10.84 -17.54
N PRO A 318 9.03 11.62 -17.87
CA PRO A 318 9.47 11.80 -19.26
C PRO A 318 9.84 10.49 -19.94
N PHE A 319 9.51 10.37 -21.22
CA PHE A 319 9.93 9.23 -22.04
C PHE A 319 11.43 9.25 -22.30
N TYR A 320 12.06 8.10 -22.26
CA TYR A 320 13.49 7.93 -22.51
C TYR A 320 13.92 8.43 -23.88
N GLU A 321 13.13 8.18 -24.92
CA GLU A 321 13.40 8.59 -26.30
C GLU A 321 13.49 10.12 -26.45
N ASN A 322 12.85 10.86 -25.56
CA ASN A 322 12.77 12.32 -25.62
C ASN A 322 13.62 13.03 -24.56
N THR A 323 14.01 12.28 -23.51
CA THR A 323 14.64 12.89 -22.33
C THR A 323 15.63 11.92 -21.70
N PRO A 324 16.93 12.25 -21.62
CA PRO A 324 17.90 11.43 -20.93
C PRO A 324 17.50 11.16 -19.48
N GLY A 325 17.49 9.90 -19.07
CA GLY A 325 17.02 9.47 -17.74
C GLY A 325 15.51 9.35 -17.60
N GLY A 326 14.75 9.48 -18.68
CA GLY A 326 13.34 9.17 -18.73
C GLY A 326 13.08 7.66 -18.75
N PHE A 327 11.82 7.29 -18.58
CA PHE A 327 11.35 5.91 -18.64
C PHE A 327 10.12 5.82 -19.55
N ASN A 328 9.51 4.63 -19.64
CA ASN A 328 8.31 4.41 -20.46
C ASN A 328 7.02 4.46 -19.62
N GLY A 329 5.87 4.29 -20.25
CA GLY A 329 4.58 4.06 -19.58
C GLY A 329 3.84 5.30 -19.08
N ALA A 330 4.32 6.52 -19.34
CA ALA A 330 3.65 7.74 -18.90
C ALA A 330 2.25 7.89 -19.50
N LEU A 331 1.25 8.25 -18.63
CA LEU A 331 -0.14 8.42 -19.05
C LEU A 331 -0.38 9.76 -19.78
N TYR A 332 0.43 10.79 -19.44
CA TYR A 332 0.49 12.08 -20.16
C TYR A 332 1.90 12.32 -20.65
N ASP A 333 2.02 12.92 -21.81
CA ASP A 333 3.29 13.54 -22.21
C ASP A 333 3.42 14.86 -21.44
N TRP A 334 4.46 14.98 -20.59
CA TRP A 334 4.69 16.19 -19.79
C TRP A 334 4.74 17.49 -20.62
N ARG A 335 5.09 17.41 -21.91
CA ARG A 335 5.10 18.56 -22.86
C ARG A 335 3.70 18.96 -23.33
N HIS A 336 2.74 18.06 -23.17
CA HIS A 336 1.35 18.21 -23.59
C HIS A 336 0.40 17.71 -22.49
N PRO A 337 0.35 18.39 -21.32
CA PRO A 337 -0.43 17.95 -20.18
C PRO A 337 -1.95 18.04 -20.42
N ASP A 338 -2.37 18.53 -21.58
CA ASP A 338 -3.74 18.56 -22.06
C ASP A 338 -4.15 17.29 -22.82
N ARG A 339 -3.23 16.35 -23.09
CA ARG A 339 -3.50 15.15 -23.89
C ARG A 339 -2.93 13.89 -23.26
N LEU A 340 -3.77 12.84 -23.26
CA LEU A 340 -3.35 11.49 -22.90
C LEU A 340 -2.42 10.90 -23.97
N THR A 341 -1.48 10.09 -23.52
CA THR A 341 -0.76 9.15 -24.40
C THR A 341 -1.65 7.95 -24.72
N ILE A 342 -1.20 7.07 -25.59
CA ILE A 342 -1.90 5.78 -25.85
C ILE A 342 -2.04 4.95 -24.56
N PHE A 343 -1.09 5.03 -23.64
CA PHE A 343 -1.14 4.37 -22.34
C PHE A 343 -2.17 5.02 -21.42
N GLY A 344 -2.28 6.36 -21.44
CA GLY A 344 -3.30 7.11 -20.71
C GLY A 344 -4.71 6.82 -21.20
N GLU A 345 -4.90 6.74 -22.51
CA GLU A 345 -6.18 6.35 -23.09
C GLU A 345 -6.56 4.92 -22.71
N PHE A 346 -5.61 3.99 -22.77
CA PHE A 346 -5.83 2.61 -22.34
C PHE A 346 -6.21 2.56 -20.85
N TYR A 347 -5.45 3.21 -19.97
CA TYR A 347 -5.69 3.26 -18.53
C TYR A 347 -7.11 3.79 -18.22
N LYS A 348 -7.49 4.92 -18.82
CA LYS A 348 -8.82 5.53 -18.67
C LYS A 348 -9.92 4.57 -19.09
N ASN A 349 -9.83 4.02 -20.30
CA ASN A 349 -10.84 3.11 -20.85
C ASN A 349 -10.96 1.82 -20.03
N TYR A 350 -9.82 1.28 -19.55
CA TYR A 350 -9.81 0.10 -18.70
C TYR A 350 -10.57 0.35 -17.39
N LEU A 351 -10.27 1.45 -16.68
CA LEU A 351 -10.95 1.76 -15.43
C LEU A 351 -12.44 2.04 -15.65
N GLN A 352 -12.79 2.81 -16.67
CA GLN A 352 -14.19 3.11 -16.97
C GLN A 352 -15.03 1.85 -17.23
N SER A 353 -14.43 0.81 -17.85
CA SER A 353 -15.12 -0.47 -18.08
C SER A 353 -15.27 -1.32 -16.81
N HIS A 354 -14.46 -1.09 -15.77
CA HIS A 354 -14.44 -1.89 -14.54
C HIS A 354 -15.03 -1.17 -13.31
N ILE A 355 -15.20 0.15 -13.38
CA ILE A 355 -15.88 0.90 -12.31
C ILE A 355 -17.39 0.76 -12.54
N PRO A 356 -18.15 0.16 -11.60
CA PRO A 356 -19.60 0.06 -11.74
C PRO A 356 -20.21 1.45 -11.90
N VAL A 357 -20.97 1.65 -12.95
CA VAL A 357 -21.85 2.82 -13.07
C VAL A 357 -22.87 2.71 -11.92
N LYS A 358 -22.86 3.65 -10.96
CA LYS A 358 -23.94 3.73 -9.99
C LYS A 358 -25.24 4.03 -10.73
N THR A 359 -25.97 3.00 -11.08
CA THR A 359 -27.35 3.16 -11.47
C THR A 359 -28.11 3.57 -10.21
N ILE A 360 -28.44 4.85 -10.10
CA ILE A 360 -29.37 5.32 -9.06
C ILE A 360 -30.72 4.73 -9.45
N THR A 361 -31.05 3.57 -8.88
CA THR A 361 -32.41 3.05 -9.00
C THR A 361 -33.32 3.93 -8.15
N PRO A 362 -34.50 4.32 -8.64
CA PRO A 362 -35.43 5.20 -7.91
C PRO A 362 -35.84 4.66 -6.51
N VAL A 363 -35.56 3.42 -6.21
CA VAL A 363 -35.89 2.76 -4.92
C VAL A 363 -35.07 3.32 -3.75
N GLU A 364 -33.85 3.85 -3.98
CA GLU A 364 -33.05 4.42 -2.88
C GLU A 364 -33.57 5.79 -2.37
N VAL A 365 -34.38 6.48 -3.14
CA VAL A 365 -34.94 7.80 -2.79
C VAL A 365 -36.05 7.69 -1.73
N TRP A 366 -36.71 6.55 -1.60
CA TRP A 366 -37.82 6.35 -0.69
C TRP A 366 -37.43 6.05 0.77
N TYR A 367 -36.18 5.71 1.05
CA TYR A 367 -35.69 5.41 2.40
C TYR A 367 -35.01 6.57 3.15
N LEU A 368 -34.71 7.66 2.45
CA LEU A 368 -34.07 8.83 3.07
C LEU A 368 -34.91 9.61 4.09
N PRO A 369 -36.25 9.67 4.01
CA PRO A 369 -37.06 10.39 5.02
C PRO A 369 -37.16 9.67 6.37
N GLN A 370 -36.98 8.33 6.42
CA GLN A 370 -37.17 7.59 7.67
C GLN A 370 -35.92 7.59 8.58
N LEU A 371 -34.75 7.82 8.04
CA LEU A 371 -33.53 7.97 8.85
C LEU A 371 -33.41 9.33 9.55
N TYR A 372 -34.13 10.35 9.07
CA TYR A 372 -34.12 11.67 9.67
C TYR A 372 -35.06 11.82 10.88
N GLN A 373 -35.99 10.89 11.14
CA GLN A 373 -36.91 10.96 12.28
C GLN A 373 -36.37 10.35 13.57
N SER A 374 -35.23 9.67 13.58
CA SER A 374 -34.64 9.05 14.78
C SER A 374 -33.58 9.89 15.49
N TYR A 375 -33.20 11.04 14.95
CA TYR A 375 -32.36 12.00 15.66
C TYR A 375 -33.26 13.04 16.36
N GLN A 376 -33.74 12.72 17.55
CA GLN A 376 -34.28 13.75 18.47
C GLN A 376 -33.08 14.62 18.91
N TYR A 377 -33.17 15.88 18.52
CA TYR A 377 -32.27 16.93 18.97
C TYR A 377 -32.37 17.01 20.50
N ILE A 378 -31.32 16.58 21.19
CA ILE A 378 -31.17 16.89 22.61
C ILE A 378 -30.77 18.37 22.66
N GLN A 379 -31.72 19.23 23.00
CA GLN A 379 -31.44 20.62 23.26
C GLN A 379 -30.44 20.71 24.43
N PRO A 380 -29.35 21.47 24.30
CA PRO A 380 -28.51 21.75 25.44
C PRO A 380 -29.29 22.53 26.48
N SER A 381 -29.21 22.11 27.74
CA SER A 381 -29.79 22.81 28.88
C SER A 381 -29.30 24.27 28.95
N PRO A 382 -30.15 25.23 29.27
CA PRO A 382 -29.74 26.63 29.38
C PRO A 382 -28.67 26.79 30.46
N SER A 383 -27.60 27.50 30.10
CA SER A 383 -26.55 27.91 31.03
C SER A 383 -27.11 28.70 32.19
N PRO A 384 -26.62 28.51 33.43
CA PRO A 384 -27.07 29.29 34.57
C PRO A 384 -26.71 30.76 34.39
N SER A 385 -27.69 31.62 34.74
CA SER A 385 -27.55 33.08 34.72
C SER A 385 -26.38 33.56 35.59
N PRO A 386 -25.66 34.59 35.16
CA PRO A 386 -24.54 35.11 35.94
C PRO A 386 -25.06 35.79 37.23
N LEU A 387 -24.40 35.49 38.32
CA LEU A 387 -24.63 36.15 39.63
C LEU A 387 -24.41 37.66 39.55
N PRO A 388 -25.16 38.47 40.34
CA PRO A 388 -25.04 39.93 40.36
C PRO A 388 -23.65 40.35 40.87
N LYS A 389 -23.03 41.29 40.15
CA LYS A 389 -21.79 41.94 40.58
C LYS A 389 -22.03 42.80 41.82
N GLU A 390 -21.34 42.49 42.89
CA GLU A 390 -21.26 43.36 44.08
C GLU A 390 -20.53 44.66 43.72
N THR A 391 -21.17 45.77 44.06
CA THR A 391 -20.63 47.14 43.92
C THR A 391 -19.66 47.42 45.05
N PRO A 392 -18.44 47.89 44.81
CA PRO A 392 -17.53 48.26 45.90
C PRO A 392 -18.00 49.59 46.54
N THR A 393 -18.25 49.55 47.83
CA THR A 393 -18.48 50.74 48.65
C THR A 393 -17.19 51.53 48.79
N ARG A 394 -17.29 52.78 48.40
CA ARG A 394 -16.27 53.82 48.54
C ARG A 394 -16.23 54.29 50.00
N ASN A 395 -15.16 54.10 50.70
CA ASN A 395 -14.86 54.84 51.93
C ASN A 395 -13.73 55.82 51.66
N SER A 396 -14.02 57.10 51.85
CA SER A 396 -13.08 58.19 52.11
C SER A 396 -13.30 58.60 53.56
N PRO A 397 -12.41 59.36 54.22
CA PRO A 397 -11.31 60.17 53.72
C PRO A 397 -9.92 59.54 53.92
#